data_8c647dfb3bfc6641f6fd00ad10750e39
#
_entry.id   8c647dfb3bfc6641f6fd00ad10750e39
#
_cell.length_a   1.000
_cell.length_b   1.000
_cell.length_c   1.000
_cell.angle_alpha   90.00
_cell.angle_beta   90.00
_cell.angle_gamma   90.00
#
_symmetry.space_group_name_H-M   'P 1'
#
loop_
_entity.id
_entity.type
_entity.pdbx_description
1 polymer ?
#
loop_
_entity_poly.entity_id
_entity_poly.type
_entity_poly.pdbx_seq_one_letter_code
_entity_poly.pdbx_strand_id
1 'polypeptide(L)'
;VRLSVLDLVPVRTDQSTGDALAATVALAQTADRLGFTRYWVAEHHNMPSVGATSPPVLLAYLAAQTSRVRLGSGGVMLPNHAPLAVAEQFALLEAAAPGRIDLGIGRAPGSDPVTSYALRGARDDRDIENFPEYLDDVAALMSARGVLVPLRSGDYRLKATPAAASEPRLWLLGSSMYSAHLAAAKGLPYVFAHHFSGKGTEEALEVYRTRFVPSMLTAEPVTFLTVNAAVAETRDEATALMLPNLQMMARLRTGQPLGPVPLVEEAEVAELTAAQQHIVDSGLQRAVLGTPAQAAEQVRALAEQFGVDEVMVNPVASARRGTDPATAPGRVATLELLAKELF
;
A
#
# COMPACT_ATOMS: atom_id res chain seq x y z
N VAL A 1 -7.68 16.74 8.47
CA VAL A 1 -7.00 15.46 8.23
C VAL A 1 -6.67 15.37 6.76
N ARG A 2 -5.39 15.12 6.42
CA ARG A 2 -4.99 14.86 5.03
C ARG A 2 -5.42 13.46 4.62
N LEU A 3 -5.81 13.31 3.34
CA LEU A 3 -6.18 12.02 2.77
C LEU A 3 -5.13 11.54 1.77
N SER A 4 -4.92 10.24 1.74
CA SER A 4 -4.08 9.52 0.78
C SER A 4 -4.77 8.24 0.31
N VAL A 5 -4.27 7.62 -0.75
CA VAL A 5 -4.85 6.41 -1.34
C VAL A 5 -3.83 5.28 -1.34
N LEU A 6 -4.28 4.07 -0.95
CA LEU A 6 -3.61 2.81 -1.22
C LEU A 6 -4.42 2.03 -2.25
N ASP A 7 -3.78 1.58 -3.31
CA ASP A 7 -4.43 0.79 -4.35
C ASP A 7 -3.73 -0.56 -4.57
N LEU A 8 -4.48 -1.63 -4.42
CA LEU A 8 -4.04 -2.98 -4.74
C LEU A 8 -4.34 -3.37 -6.19
N VAL A 9 -4.94 -2.47 -6.97
CA VAL A 9 -5.42 -2.74 -8.33
C VAL A 9 -6.31 -3.98 -8.34
N PRO A 10 -7.46 -3.95 -7.64
CA PRO A 10 -8.34 -5.12 -7.57
C PRO A 10 -8.86 -5.49 -8.96
N VAL A 11 -8.78 -6.79 -9.28
CA VAL A 11 -9.31 -7.37 -10.53
C VAL A 11 -10.59 -8.11 -10.19
N ARG A 12 -11.73 -7.62 -10.71
CA ARG A 12 -13.05 -8.21 -10.49
C ARG A 12 -13.31 -9.38 -11.45
N THR A 13 -14.34 -10.18 -11.15
CA THR A 13 -14.77 -11.32 -11.98
C THR A 13 -15.20 -10.93 -13.40
N ASP A 14 -15.64 -9.68 -13.59
CA ASP A 14 -16.05 -9.10 -14.88
C ASP A 14 -14.94 -8.34 -15.61
N GLN A 15 -13.71 -8.30 -15.06
CA GLN A 15 -12.59 -7.51 -15.60
C GLN A 15 -11.47 -8.38 -16.15
N SER A 16 -10.86 -7.89 -17.22
CA SER A 16 -9.47 -8.22 -17.56
C SER A 16 -8.50 -7.39 -16.70
N THR A 17 -7.23 -7.78 -16.66
CA THR A 17 -6.18 -6.95 -16.03
C THR A 17 -6.09 -5.57 -16.67
N GLY A 18 -6.30 -5.46 -17.98
CA GLY A 18 -6.32 -4.18 -18.69
C GLY A 18 -7.44 -3.25 -18.21
N ASP A 19 -8.64 -3.79 -17.96
CA ASP A 19 -9.77 -3.02 -17.42
C ASP A 19 -9.47 -2.54 -15.99
N ALA A 20 -8.88 -3.40 -15.14
CA ALA A 20 -8.48 -3.01 -13.78
C ALA A 20 -7.42 -1.90 -13.79
N LEU A 21 -6.47 -1.94 -14.73
CA LEU A 21 -5.48 -0.86 -14.92
C LEU A 21 -6.13 0.45 -15.37
N ALA A 22 -7.09 0.41 -16.30
CA ALA A 22 -7.84 1.59 -16.73
C ALA A 22 -8.62 2.22 -15.56
N ALA A 23 -9.29 1.39 -14.76
CA ALA A 23 -9.97 1.83 -13.53
C ALA A 23 -9.02 2.44 -12.49
N THR A 24 -7.81 1.90 -12.35
CA THR A 24 -6.75 2.43 -11.46
C THR A 24 -6.24 3.80 -11.95
N VAL A 25 -6.03 3.99 -13.25
CA VAL A 25 -5.67 5.30 -13.81
C VAL A 25 -6.74 6.35 -13.49
N ALA A 26 -8.01 6.04 -13.74
CA ALA A 26 -9.12 6.95 -13.43
C ALA A 26 -9.19 7.29 -11.93
N LEU A 27 -8.93 6.32 -11.06
CA LEU A 27 -8.87 6.54 -9.61
C LEU A 27 -7.70 7.44 -9.20
N ALA A 28 -6.51 7.22 -9.76
CA ALA A 28 -5.32 8.04 -9.49
C ALA A 28 -5.51 9.48 -9.98
N GLN A 29 -6.10 9.67 -11.16
CA GLN A 29 -6.47 10.99 -11.68
C GLN A 29 -7.53 11.69 -10.82
N THR A 30 -8.47 10.94 -10.25
CA THR A 30 -9.44 11.47 -9.30
C THR A 30 -8.75 11.93 -8.02
N ALA A 31 -7.84 11.14 -7.45
CA ALA A 31 -7.04 11.53 -6.29
C ALA A 31 -6.19 12.77 -6.56
N ASP A 32 -5.55 12.86 -7.75
CA ASP A 32 -4.75 14.00 -8.19
C ASP A 32 -5.62 15.28 -8.31
N ARG A 33 -6.79 15.18 -8.91
CA ARG A 33 -7.74 16.28 -9.10
C ARG A 33 -8.29 16.80 -7.78
N LEU A 34 -8.62 15.89 -6.86
CA LEU A 34 -9.22 16.22 -5.56
C LEU A 34 -8.20 16.72 -4.52
N GLY A 35 -6.89 16.61 -4.77
CA GLY A 35 -5.86 17.10 -3.88
C GLY A 35 -5.46 16.11 -2.77
N PHE A 36 -5.63 14.82 -2.99
CA PHE A 36 -5.06 13.80 -2.10
C PHE A 36 -3.54 13.94 -2.04
N THR A 37 -2.97 13.67 -0.85
CA THR A 37 -1.53 13.87 -0.60
C THR A 37 -0.69 12.89 -1.39
N ARG A 38 -1.07 11.60 -1.39
CA ARG A 38 -0.34 10.54 -2.09
C ARG A 38 -1.25 9.42 -2.60
N TYR A 39 -0.76 8.71 -3.60
CA TYR A 39 -1.36 7.51 -4.17
C TYR A 39 -0.31 6.41 -4.21
N TRP A 40 -0.47 5.38 -3.40
CA TRP A 40 0.45 4.27 -3.32
C TRP A 40 -0.14 3.01 -3.93
N VAL A 41 0.71 2.20 -4.58
CA VAL A 41 0.34 0.89 -5.10
C VAL A 41 1.06 -0.20 -4.32
N ALA A 42 0.37 -1.30 -4.04
CA ALA A 42 0.93 -2.44 -3.31
C ALA A 42 1.80 -3.33 -4.23
N GLU A 43 2.43 -4.36 -3.64
CA GLU A 43 3.07 -5.46 -4.36
C GLU A 43 2.54 -6.79 -3.79
N HIS A 44 1.85 -7.57 -4.63
CA HIS A 44 1.44 -8.94 -4.32
C HIS A 44 1.58 -9.79 -5.58
N HIS A 45 1.96 -11.05 -5.40
CA HIS A 45 2.22 -11.96 -6.50
C HIS A 45 1.31 -13.18 -6.44
N ASN A 46 1.00 -13.75 -7.61
CA ASN A 46 0.21 -14.96 -7.76
C ASN A 46 -1.20 -14.89 -7.10
N MET A 47 -1.80 -13.70 -7.13
CA MET A 47 -3.15 -13.45 -6.61
C MET A 47 -4.07 -12.98 -7.74
N PRO A 48 -5.06 -13.81 -8.17
CA PRO A 48 -5.96 -13.41 -9.27
C PRO A 48 -6.79 -12.15 -9.02
N SER A 49 -6.97 -11.79 -7.74
CA SER A 49 -7.71 -10.60 -7.32
C SER A 49 -6.89 -9.31 -7.34
N VAL A 50 -5.58 -9.36 -7.63
CA VAL A 50 -4.66 -8.22 -7.48
C VAL A 50 -3.82 -8.02 -8.74
N GLY A 51 -3.96 -6.86 -9.37
CA GLY A 51 -3.14 -6.45 -10.51
C GLY A 51 -1.82 -5.76 -10.12
N ALA A 52 -1.65 -5.39 -8.85
CA ALA A 52 -0.46 -4.71 -8.34
C ALA A 52 0.67 -5.71 -8.07
N THR A 53 1.41 -6.08 -9.10
CA THR A 53 2.53 -7.04 -9.01
C THR A 53 3.90 -6.37 -9.10
N SER A 54 3.99 -5.17 -9.68
CA SER A 54 5.24 -4.45 -9.89
C SER A 54 5.04 -2.95 -9.65
N PRO A 55 5.27 -2.46 -8.42
CA PRO A 55 5.13 -1.04 -8.11
C PRO A 55 5.88 -0.12 -9.08
N PRO A 56 7.16 -0.36 -9.44
CA PRO A 56 7.87 0.55 -10.33
C PRO A 56 7.22 0.70 -11.71
N VAL A 57 6.68 -0.40 -12.28
CA VAL A 57 5.99 -0.37 -13.58
C VAL A 57 4.67 0.41 -13.48
N LEU A 58 3.88 0.14 -12.44
CA LEU A 58 2.62 0.85 -12.21
C LEU A 58 2.85 2.33 -11.94
N LEU A 59 3.84 2.68 -11.13
CA LEU A 59 4.16 4.06 -10.79
C LEU A 59 4.65 4.85 -12.00
N ALA A 60 5.45 4.25 -12.90
CA ALA A 60 5.84 4.88 -14.15
C ALA A 60 4.63 5.19 -15.05
N TYR A 61 3.70 4.23 -15.12
CA TYR A 61 2.46 4.40 -15.87
C TYR A 61 1.57 5.51 -15.28
N LEU A 62 1.40 5.55 -13.96
CA LEU A 62 0.61 6.56 -13.26
C LEU A 62 1.29 7.94 -13.25
N ALA A 63 2.62 8.01 -13.22
CA ALA A 63 3.36 9.28 -13.25
C ALA A 63 3.09 10.06 -14.54
N ALA A 64 2.93 9.35 -15.67
CA ALA A 64 2.56 9.95 -16.95
C ALA A 64 1.09 10.42 -17.03
N GLN A 65 0.24 9.99 -16.10
CA GLN A 65 -1.20 10.25 -16.08
C GLN A 65 -1.65 11.24 -14.99
N THR A 66 -0.74 11.65 -14.10
CA THR A 66 -1.00 12.51 -12.95
C THR A 66 0.06 13.62 -12.85
N SER A 67 -0.23 14.71 -12.14
CA SER A 67 0.66 15.88 -12.13
C SER A 67 1.05 16.38 -10.74
N ARG A 68 0.26 16.16 -9.70
CA ARG A 68 0.43 16.74 -8.35
C ARG A 68 0.57 15.72 -7.25
N VAL A 69 -0.29 14.68 -7.25
CA VAL A 69 -0.30 13.66 -6.22
C VAL A 69 1.06 12.97 -6.13
N ARG A 70 1.55 12.74 -4.92
CA ARG A 70 2.77 11.94 -4.72
C ARG A 70 2.45 10.47 -5.05
N LEU A 71 3.34 9.82 -5.73
CA LEU A 71 3.20 8.41 -6.13
C LEU A 71 4.17 7.55 -5.33
N GLY A 72 3.75 6.37 -4.91
CA GLY A 72 4.64 5.53 -4.13
C GLY A 72 4.25 4.06 -4.07
N SER A 73 5.17 3.27 -3.55
CA SER A 73 4.91 1.87 -3.23
C SER A 73 4.42 1.69 -1.81
N GLY A 74 3.41 0.85 -1.63
CA GLY A 74 2.86 0.54 -0.32
C GLY A 74 2.77 -0.96 -0.04
N GLY A 75 3.94 -1.72 -0.17
CA GLY A 75 5.34 -1.34 -0.46
C GLY A 75 6.01 -2.32 -1.40
N VAL A 76 7.23 -1.97 -1.80
CA VAL A 76 8.12 -2.95 -2.43
C VAL A 76 8.46 -4.04 -1.41
N MET A 77 8.29 -5.29 -1.80
CA MET A 77 8.66 -6.44 -0.97
C MET A 77 10.15 -6.77 -1.17
N LEU A 78 11.01 -5.97 -0.50
CA LEU A 78 12.45 -5.95 -0.75
C LEU A 78 13.14 -7.32 -0.74
N PRO A 79 12.76 -8.30 0.11
CA PRO A 79 13.36 -9.64 0.04
C PRO A 79 13.21 -10.36 -1.31
N ASN A 80 12.30 -9.92 -2.17
CA ASN A 80 12.11 -10.49 -3.52
C ASN A 80 12.99 -9.82 -4.58
N HIS A 81 13.76 -8.77 -4.22
CA HIS A 81 14.46 -7.91 -5.18
C HIS A 81 15.91 -7.66 -4.78
N ALA A 82 16.77 -7.45 -5.78
CA ALA A 82 18.12 -6.94 -5.55
C ALA A 82 18.05 -5.45 -5.16
N PRO A 83 18.72 -5.01 -4.06
CA PRO A 83 18.70 -3.61 -3.63
C PRO A 83 19.08 -2.60 -4.72
N LEU A 84 20.09 -2.90 -5.55
CA LEU A 84 20.48 -2.04 -6.66
C LEU A 84 19.35 -1.86 -7.68
N ALA A 85 18.64 -2.93 -8.05
CA ALA A 85 17.54 -2.84 -9.01
C ALA A 85 16.42 -1.93 -8.49
N VAL A 86 16.05 -2.07 -7.21
CA VAL A 86 15.05 -1.21 -6.57
C VAL A 86 15.51 0.25 -6.54
N ALA A 87 16.77 0.49 -6.14
CA ALA A 87 17.33 1.83 -6.09
C ALA A 87 17.34 2.51 -7.48
N GLU A 88 17.74 1.79 -8.55
CA GLU A 88 17.75 2.32 -9.92
C GLU A 88 16.34 2.60 -10.45
N GLN A 89 15.37 1.71 -10.19
CA GLN A 89 13.98 1.90 -10.59
C GLN A 89 13.38 3.15 -9.95
N PHE A 90 13.60 3.36 -8.64
CA PHE A 90 13.04 4.51 -7.93
C PHE A 90 13.83 5.80 -8.20
N ALA A 91 15.14 5.74 -8.46
CA ALA A 91 15.91 6.89 -8.96
C ALA A 91 15.41 7.33 -10.34
N LEU A 92 15.08 6.39 -11.23
CA LEU A 92 14.51 6.68 -12.54
C LEU A 92 13.11 7.30 -12.43
N LEU A 93 12.25 6.78 -11.53
CA LEU A 93 10.94 7.35 -11.24
C LEU A 93 11.03 8.78 -10.71
N GLU A 94 11.96 9.03 -9.77
CA GLU A 94 12.19 10.37 -9.21
C GLU A 94 12.72 11.33 -10.27
N ALA A 95 13.57 10.87 -11.19
CA ALA A 95 14.02 11.67 -12.33
C ALA A 95 12.87 12.02 -13.28
N ALA A 96 11.88 11.12 -13.47
CA ALA A 96 10.71 11.35 -14.31
C ALA A 96 9.63 12.22 -13.64
N ALA A 97 9.51 12.14 -12.32
CA ALA A 97 8.52 12.87 -11.51
C ALA A 97 9.16 13.46 -10.24
N PRO A 98 10.03 14.49 -10.38
CA PRO A 98 10.85 15.01 -9.28
C PRO A 98 10.02 15.50 -8.09
N GLY A 99 10.42 15.09 -6.87
CA GLY A 99 9.76 15.47 -5.61
C GLY A 99 8.43 14.78 -5.36
N ARG A 100 7.98 13.87 -6.26
CA ARG A 100 6.68 13.20 -6.16
C ARG A 100 6.77 11.73 -5.75
N ILE A 101 7.95 11.15 -5.62
CA ILE A 101 8.10 9.71 -5.43
C ILE A 101 8.31 9.36 -3.95
N ASP A 102 7.55 8.38 -3.47
CA ASP A 102 7.71 7.72 -2.19
C ASP A 102 8.14 6.26 -2.44
N LEU A 103 9.19 5.80 -1.78
CA LEU A 103 9.60 4.40 -1.76
C LEU A 103 9.21 3.77 -0.43
N GLY A 104 8.06 3.14 -0.38
CA GLY A 104 7.66 2.32 0.75
C GLY A 104 8.19 0.89 0.58
N ILE A 105 8.83 0.37 1.63
CA ILE A 105 9.48 -0.95 1.64
C ILE A 105 8.91 -1.81 2.75
N GLY A 106 8.57 -3.07 2.41
CA GLY A 106 8.14 -4.12 3.34
C GLY A 106 9.09 -5.31 3.39
N ARG A 107 9.09 -6.00 4.54
CA ARG A 107 9.88 -7.23 4.73
C ARG A 107 9.14 -8.50 4.32
N ALA A 108 7.81 -8.48 4.38
CA ALA A 108 7.00 -9.65 4.06
C ALA A 108 7.19 -10.07 2.59
N PRO A 109 7.19 -11.38 2.27
CA PRO A 109 7.35 -11.81 0.88
C PRO A 109 6.12 -11.53 -0.01
N GLY A 110 4.97 -11.19 0.56
CA GLY A 110 3.74 -10.82 -0.17
C GLY A 110 3.12 -11.91 -1.03
N SER A 111 3.51 -13.18 -0.80
CA SER A 111 3.10 -14.32 -1.61
C SER A 111 3.28 -15.63 -0.83
N ASP A 112 2.82 -16.74 -1.42
CA ASP A 112 3.06 -18.08 -0.93
C ASP A 112 4.54 -18.53 -1.10
N PRO A 113 4.98 -19.58 -0.40
CA PRO A 113 6.39 -20.04 -0.44
C PRO A 113 6.88 -20.46 -1.84
N VAL A 114 5.99 -20.99 -2.70
CA VAL A 114 6.37 -21.41 -4.07
C VAL A 114 6.62 -20.20 -4.94
N THR A 115 5.73 -19.23 -4.87
CA THR A 115 5.87 -17.94 -5.55
C THR A 115 7.11 -17.18 -5.07
N SER A 116 7.35 -17.15 -3.76
CA SER A 116 8.56 -16.53 -3.18
C SER A 116 9.83 -17.22 -3.70
N TYR A 117 9.84 -18.55 -3.81
CA TYR A 117 10.94 -19.28 -4.42
C TYR A 117 11.14 -18.91 -5.90
N ALA A 118 10.06 -18.79 -6.67
CA ALA A 118 10.15 -18.42 -8.08
C ALA A 118 10.72 -16.98 -8.27
N LEU A 119 10.40 -16.07 -7.36
CA LEU A 119 10.90 -14.70 -7.39
C LEU A 119 12.37 -14.58 -6.97
N ARG A 120 12.77 -15.28 -5.91
CA ARG A 120 14.10 -15.14 -5.30
C ARG A 120 15.13 -16.14 -5.83
N GLY A 121 14.69 -17.25 -6.42
CA GLY A 121 15.56 -18.35 -6.87
C GLY A 121 16.23 -19.14 -5.74
N ALA A 122 15.86 -18.90 -4.49
CA ALA A 122 16.41 -19.55 -3.30
C ALA A 122 15.29 -20.02 -2.35
N ARG A 123 15.58 -21.05 -1.54
CA ARG A 123 14.65 -21.60 -0.54
C ARG A 123 14.97 -21.19 0.89
N ASP A 124 16.03 -20.42 1.08
CA ASP A 124 16.42 -19.93 2.40
C ASP A 124 15.84 -18.54 2.69
N ASP A 125 15.86 -18.16 3.94
CA ASP A 125 15.32 -16.88 4.43
C ASP A 125 16.41 -15.82 4.62
N ARG A 126 17.62 -16.02 4.05
CA ARG A 126 18.74 -15.06 4.17
C ARG A 126 18.37 -13.66 3.73
N ASP A 127 17.58 -13.52 2.67
CA ASP A 127 17.13 -12.22 2.20
C ASP A 127 16.17 -11.53 3.18
N ILE A 128 15.44 -12.31 3.99
CA ILE A 128 14.59 -11.80 5.07
C ILE A 128 15.45 -11.42 6.28
N GLU A 129 16.49 -12.18 6.59
CA GLU A 129 17.43 -11.90 7.69
C GLU A 129 18.27 -10.66 7.39
N ASN A 130 18.73 -10.50 6.14
CA ASN A 130 19.53 -9.36 5.66
C ASN A 130 18.69 -8.11 5.37
N PHE A 131 17.38 -8.15 5.60
CA PHE A 131 16.49 -7.03 5.30
C PHE A 131 16.96 -5.67 5.86
N PRO A 132 17.47 -5.57 7.12
CA PRO A 132 17.97 -4.29 7.64
C PRO A 132 19.16 -3.74 6.87
N GLU A 133 20.04 -4.60 6.35
CA GLU A 133 21.22 -4.23 5.54
C GLU A 133 20.78 -3.83 4.13
N TYR A 134 19.87 -4.58 3.52
CA TYR A 134 19.32 -4.25 2.20
C TYR A 134 18.59 -2.91 2.20
N LEU A 135 17.92 -2.58 3.30
CA LEU A 135 17.27 -1.28 3.47
C LEU A 135 18.28 -0.13 3.50
N ASP A 136 19.41 -0.32 4.22
CA ASP A 136 20.51 0.64 4.25
C ASP A 136 21.19 0.78 2.87
N ASP A 137 21.38 -0.34 2.17
CA ASP A 137 21.94 -0.35 0.82
C ASP A 137 21.06 0.42 -0.17
N VAL A 138 19.75 0.20 -0.16
CA VAL A 138 18.81 0.94 -1.03
C VAL A 138 18.92 2.44 -0.77
N ALA A 139 18.91 2.87 0.50
CA ALA A 139 19.05 4.28 0.87
C ALA A 139 20.40 4.86 0.42
N ALA A 140 21.49 4.12 0.66
CA ALA A 140 22.84 4.56 0.27
C ALA A 140 23.01 4.61 -1.26
N LEU A 141 22.49 3.62 -1.99
CA LEU A 141 22.59 3.55 -3.46
C LEU A 141 21.87 4.73 -4.14
N MET A 142 20.73 5.18 -3.62
CA MET A 142 20.01 6.34 -4.14
C MET A 142 20.69 7.67 -3.77
N SER A 143 21.51 7.69 -2.71
CA SER A 143 22.17 8.90 -2.23
C SER A 143 23.47 9.23 -2.99
N ALA A 144 23.97 10.45 -2.80
CA ALA A 144 25.27 10.86 -3.31
C ALA A 144 26.42 9.98 -2.75
N ARG A 145 26.26 9.38 -1.57
CA ARG A 145 27.26 8.54 -0.89
C ARG A 145 27.54 7.24 -1.65
N GLY A 146 26.48 6.52 -2.08
CA GLY A 146 26.58 5.17 -2.64
C GLY A 146 27.01 4.12 -1.62
N VAL A 147 27.24 2.90 -2.09
CA VAL A 147 27.78 1.77 -1.33
C VAL A 147 29.21 1.49 -1.78
N LEU A 148 30.12 1.28 -0.83
CA LEU A 148 31.51 0.88 -1.13
C LEU A 148 31.60 -0.65 -1.14
N VAL A 149 31.97 -1.19 -2.29
CA VAL A 149 32.21 -2.64 -2.48
C VAL A 149 33.71 -2.89 -2.49
N PRO A 150 34.26 -3.63 -1.52
CA PRO A 150 35.68 -3.94 -1.50
C PRO A 150 36.01 -4.94 -2.61
N LEU A 151 36.93 -4.56 -3.51
CA LEU A 151 37.46 -5.40 -4.56
C LEU A 151 38.98 -5.63 -4.34
N ARG A 152 39.54 -6.64 -4.99
CA ARG A 152 40.99 -6.90 -4.93
C ARG A 152 41.83 -5.72 -5.48
N SER A 153 41.23 -4.91 -6.37
CA SER A 153 41.83 -3.72 -6.99
C SER A 153 41.64 -2.42 -6.22
N GLY A 154 40.96 -2.45 -5.07
CA GLY A 154 40.56 -1.28 -4.28
C GLY A 154 39.06 -1.14 -4.19
N ASP A 155 38.55 -0.18 -3.42
CA ASP A 155 37.15 0.05 -3.21
C ASP A 155 36.46 0.55 -4.48
N TYR A 156 35.35 -0.09 -4.83
CA TYR A 156 34.44 0.32 -5.91
C TYR A 156 33.20 0.98 -5.34
N ARG A 157 32.89 2.20 -5.79
CA ARG A 157 31.69 2.92 -5.37
C ARG A 157 30.51 2.60 -6.29
N LEU A 158 29.52 1.88 -5.76
CA LEU A 158 28.29 1.53 -6.45
C LEU A 158 27.19 2.56 -6.14
N LYS A 159 26.44 3.01 -7.15
CA LYS A 159 25.30 3.93 -7.03
C LYS A 159 24.21 3.55 -8.01
N ALA A 160 22.99 3.93 -7.68
CA ALA A 160 21.88 3.89 -8.64
C ALA A 160 22.13 4.87 -9.80
N THR A 161 21.82 4.42 -11.02
CA THR A 161 21.92 5.22 -12.26
C THR A 161 20.66 5.04 -13.10
N PRO A 162 20.17 6.12 -13.77
CA PRO A 162 20.66 7.49 -13.69
C PRO A 162 20.39 8.12 -12.32
N ALA A 163 21.25 9.08 -11.93
CA ALA A 163 21.01 9.85 -10.72
C ALA A 163 19.86 10.86 -10.95
N ALA A 164 18.92 10.94 -10.04
CA ALA A 164 17.90 11.98 -10.02
C ALA A 164 18.43 13.26 -9.35
N ALA A 165 17.74 14.41 -9.58
CA ALA A 165 18.06 15.67 -8.92
C ALA A 165 17.65 15.72 -7.46
N SER A 166 16.73 14.83 -7.05
CA SER A 166 16.23 14.65 -5.69
C SER A 166 16.17 13.15 -5.35
N GLU A 167 15.96 12.83 -4.08
CA GLU A 167 15.87 11.45 -3.62
C GLU A 167 14.40 11.09 -3.31
N PRO A 168 13.92 9.88 -3.68
CA PRO A 168 12.63 9.39 -3.25
C PRO A 168 12.55 9.37 -1.72
N ARG A 169 11.39 9.72 -1.17
CA ARG A 169 11.19 9.62 0.28
C ARG A 169 11.03 8.17 0.71
N LEU A 170 11.96 7.68 1.51
CA LEU A 170 11.95 6.30 2.01
C LEU A 170 10.96 6.14 3.17
N TRP A 171 10.17 5.05 3.14
CA TRP A 171 9.22 4.66 4.17
C TRP A 171 9.40 3.18 4.51
N LEU A 172 9.38 2.84 5.80
CA LEU A 172 9.32 1.46 6.24
C LEU A 172 7.88 1.06 6.55
N LEU A 173 7.44 -0.08 6.00
CA LEU A 173 6.10 -0.61 6.21
C LEU A 173 6.15 -1.96 6.94
N GLY A 174 5.11 -2.22 7.73
CA GLY A 174 4.95 -3.53 8.34
C GLY A 174 3.68 -3.66 9.16
N SER A 175 3.41 -4.88 9.62
CA SER A 175 2.25 -5.24 10.43
C SER A 175 2.65 -5.90 11.75
N SER A 176 3.88 -5.68 12.22
CA SER A 176 4.43 -6.31 13.41
C SER A 176 5.29 -5.34 14.22
N MET A 177 5.54 -5.68 15.47
CA MET A 177 6.43 -4.92 16.37
C MET A 177 7.86 -4.82 15.84
N TYR A 178 8.34 -5.83 15.10
CA TYR A 178 9.66 -5.80 14.47
C TYR A 178 9.87 -4.57 13.59
N SER A 179 8.92 -4.28 12.71
CA SER A 179 9.01 -3.13 11.81
C SER A 179 8.97 -1.79 12.55
N ALA A 180 8.20 -1.68 13.64
CA ALA A 180 8.16 -0.49 14.49
C ALA A 180 9.51 -0.24 15.17
N HIS A 181 10.12 -1.28 15.76
CA HIS A 181 11.46 -1.19 16.34
C HIS A 181 12.53 -0.83 15.32
N LEU A 182 12.51 -1.46 14.15
CA LEU A 182 13.49 -1.21 13.09
C LEU A 182 13.37 0.23 12.56
N ALA A 183 12.15 0.70 12.30
CA ALA A 183 11.90 2.07 11.85
C ALA A 183 12.38 3.10 12.87
N ALA A 184 12.07 2.89 14.16
CA ALA A 184 12.51 3.75 15.25
C ALA A 184 14.03 3.80 15.36
N ALA A 185 14.70 2.64 15.34
CA ALA A 185 16.16 2.55 15.45
C ALA A 185 16.90 3.19 14.27
N LYS A 186 16.33 3.09 13.04
CA LYS A 186 16.91 3.67 11.83
C LYS A 186 16.47 5.13 11.56
N GLY A 187 15.57 5.68 12.36
CA GLY A 187 15.02 7.03 12.16
C GLY A 187 14.28 7.17 10.82
N LEU A 188 13.48 6.17 10.45
CA LEU A 188 12.74 6.16 9.19
C LEU A 188 11.28 6.56 9.39
N PRO A 189 10.65 7.24 8.42
CA PRO A 189 9.19 7.30 8.34
C PRO A 189 8.60 5.89 8.33
N TYR A 190 7.51 5.70 9.08
CA TYR A 190 6.93 4.38 9.33
C TYR A 190 5.43 4.34 9.09
N VAL A 191 4.94 3.23 8.52
CA VAL A 191 3.50 2.97 8.38
C VAL A 191 3.18 1.56 8.86
N PHE A 192 2.28 1.47 9.84
CA PHE A 192 1.71 0.20 10.23
C PHE A 192 0.53 -0.16 9.32
N ALA A 193 0.51 -1.41 8.82
CA ALA A 193 -0.54 -1.90 7.92
C ALA A 193 -1.84 -2.21 8.69
N HIS A 194 -2.47 -1.16 9.26
CA HIS A 194 -3.70 -1.27 10.05
C HIS A 194 -4.87 -1.85 9.25
N HIS A 195 -5.02 -1.46 7.99
CA HIS A 195 -6.04 -1.98 7.07
C HIS A 195 -6.01 -3.51 6.93
N PHE A 196 -4.83 -4.12 7.10
CA PHE A 196 -4.63 -5.57 6.99
C PHE A 196 -4.73 -6.26 8.35
N SER A 197 -3.97 -5.83 9.35
CA SER A 197 -3.87 -6.48 10.65
C SER A 197 -5.04 -6.11 11.58
N GLY A 198 -5.34 -4.83 11.69
CA GLY A 198 -6.36 -4.27 12.60
C GLY A 198 -6.06 -4.44 14.08
N LYS A 199 -4.89 -5.00 14.43
CA LYS A 199 -4.45 -5.24 15.83
C LYS A 199 -3.00 -4.84 16.00
N GLY A 200 -2.65 -4.33 17.20
CA GLY A 200 -1.28 -3.97 17.54
C GLY A 200 -0.80 -2.63 16.96
N THR A 201 -1.68 -1.87 16.29
CA THR A 201 -1.32 -0.57 15.70
C THR A 201 -0.91 0.44 16.76
N GLU A 202 -1.70 0.56 17.82
CA GLU A 202 -1.46 1.52 18.91
C GLU A 202 -0.11 1.25 19.58
N GLU A 203 0.13 -0.01 19.97
CA GLU A 203 1.39 -0.44 20.57
C GLU A 203 2.59 -0.21 19.63
N ALA A 204 2.44 -0.53 18.34
CA ALA A 204 3.49 -0.33 17.35
C ALA A 204 3.82 1.15 17.15
N LEU A 205 2.82 2.04 17.09
CA LEU A 205 3.03 3.48 16.98
C LEU A 205 3.60 4.09 18.25
N GLU A 206 3.21 3.61 19.43
CA GLU A 206 3.80 4.01 20.71
C GLU A 206 5.29 3.65 20.76
N VAL A 207 5.65 2.41 20.45
CA VAL A 207 7.06 1.97 20.39
C VAL A 207 7.84 2.77 19.38
N TYR A 208 7.28 2.98 18.19
CA TYR A 208 7.92 3.77 17.14
C TYR A 208 8.24 5.20 17.62
N ARG A 209 7.27 5.88 18.23
CA ARG A 209 7.43 7.26 18.70
C ARG A 209 8.38 7.38 19.89
N THR A 210 8.24 6.48 20.87
CA THR A 210 9.03 6.55 22.12
C THR A 210 10.48 6.13 21.96
N ARG A 211 10.78 5.27 20.98
CA ARG A 211 12.13 4.76 20.70
C ARG A 211 12.77 5.36 19.45
N PHE A 212 12.15 6.37 18.88
CA PHE A 212 12.65 7.00 17.65
C PHE A 212 14.02 7.64 17.84
N VAL A 213 14.95 7.31 16.94
CA VAL A 213 16.28 7.92 16.88
C VAL A 213 16.32 8.83 15.66
N PRO A 214 16.54 10.15 15.81
CA PRO A 214 16.64 11.05 14.66
C PRO A 214 17.69 10.60 13.64
N SER A 215 17.41 10.80 12.36
CA SER A 215 18.31 10.49 11.25
C SER A 215 18.45 11.66 10.29
N MET A 216 19.26 11.49 9.24
CA MET A 216 19.36 12.46 8.15
C MET A 216 18.06 12.54 7.32
N LEU A 217 17.21 11.52 7.38
CA LEU A 217 15.95 11.45 6.62
C LEU A 217 14.82 12.18 7.33
N THR A 218 14.76 12.12 8.66
CA THR A 218 13.80 12.86 9.46
C THR A 218 14.28 13.07 10.89
N ALA A 219 14.02 14.27 11.43
CA ALA A 219 14.36 14.63 12.79
C ALA A 219 13.33 14.13 13.82
N GLU A 220 12.11 13.86 13.38
CA GLU A 220 10.98 13.47 14.23
C GLU A 220 10.25 12.26 13.65
N PRO A 221 9.51 11.50 14.48
CA PRO A 221 8.67 10.39 14.00
C PRO A 221 7.64 10.88 12.98
N VAL A 222 7.59 10.24 11.83
CA VAL A 222 6.62 10.53 10.77
C VAL A 222 5.83 9.28 10.45
N THR A 223 4.50 9.35 10.60
CA THR A 223 3.60 8.22 10.35
C THR A 223 2.24 8.69 9.86
N PHE A 224 1.47 7.77 9.30
CA PHE A 224 0.05 7.94 9.00
C PHE A 224 -0.68 6.60 9.16
N LEU A 225 -2.01 6.65 9.20
CA LEU A 225 -2.84 5.45 9.36
C LEU A 225 -3.34 4.96 8.01
N THR A 226 -3.40 3.61 7.83
CA THR A 226 -4.00 2.98 6.65
C THR A 226 -5.30 2.28 7.02
N VAL A 227 -6.40 2.50 6.26
CA VAL A 227 -7.71 1.92 6.53
C VAL A 227 -8.39 1.44 5.25
N ASN A 228 -9.22 0.40 5.33
CA ASN A 228 -10.15 0.05 4.25
C ASN A 228 -11.36 0.98 4.31
N ALA A 229 -11.84 1.43 3.16
CA ALA A 229 -12.98 2.34 3.09
C ALA A 229 -13.96 1.97 1.97
N ALA A 230 -15.26 2.10 2.26
CA ALA A 230 -16.32 2.14 1.27
C ALA A 230 -17.38 3.17 1.72
N VAL A 231 -17.61 4.17 0.87
CA VAL A 231 -18.54 5.26 1.17
C VAL A 231 -19.56 5.38 0.05
N ALA A 232 -20.84 5.47 0.43
CA ALA A 232 -21.95 5.59 -0.50
C ALA A 232 -23.04 6.49 0.11
N GLU A 233 -24.09 6.80 -0.65
CA GLU A 233 -25.20 7.64 -0.16
C GLU A 233 -25.95 7.00 1.02
N THR A 234 -25.92 5.68 1.13
CA THR A 234 -26.49 4.94 2.26
C THR A 234 -25.46 3.97 2.87
N ARG A 235 -25.61 3.67 4.15
CA ARG A 235 -24.78 2.69 4.85
C ARG A 235 -24.94 1.29 4.28
N ASP A 236 -26.16 0.92 3.88
CA ASP A 236 -26.46 -0.41 3.32
C ASP A 236 -25.74 -0.61 2.00
N GLU A 237 -25.75 0.39 1.12
CA GLU A 237 -25.01 0.35 -0.14
C GLU A 237 -23.49 0.28 0.09
N ALA A 238 -22.96 1.09 1.00
CA ALA A 238 -21.53 1.04 1.35
C ALA A 238 -21.13 -0.36 1.87
N THR A 239 -22.02 -0.98 2.67
CA THR A 239 -21.81 -2.34 3.19
C THR A 239 -21.83 -3.38 2.08
N ALA A 240 -22.80 -3.32 1.17
CA ALA A 240 -22.90 -4.21 0.02
C ALA A 240 -21.66 -4.11 -0.88
N LEU A 241 -21.20 -2.89 -1.17
CA LEU A 241 -20.00 -2.64 -1.98
C LEU A 241 -18.70 -3.14 -1.31
N MET A 242 -18.63 -3.16 0.02
CA MET A 242 -17.46 -3.66 0.77
C MET A 242 -17.42 -5.18 0.90
N LEU A 243 -18.56 -5.84 0.88
CA LEU A 243 -18.71 -7.27 1.15
C LEU A 243 -17.77 -8.17 0.31
N PRO A 244 -17.61 -7.96 -1.01
CA PRO A 244 -16.70 -8.77 -1.83
C PRO A 244 -15.25 -8.77 -1.32
N ASN A 245 -14.73 -7.62 -0.92
CA ASN A 245 -13.38 -7.51 -0.35
C ASN A 245 -13.26 -8.25 0.98
N LEU A 246 -14.24 -8.12 1.86
CA LEU A 246 -14.23 -8.80 3.16
C LEU A 246 -14.31 -10.33 3.02
N GLN A 247 -15.08 -10.83 2.07
CA GLN A 247 -15.14 -12.27 1.76
C GLN A 247 -13.82 -12.78 1.16
N MET A 248 -13.18 -12.00 0.29
CA MET A 248 -11.84 -12.31 -0.22
C MET A 248 -10.84 -12.42 0.93
N MET A 249 -10.85 -11.47 1.87
CA MET A 249 -9.99 -11.49 3.06
C MET A 249 -10.33 -12.68 3.98
N ALA A 250 -11.59 -13.06 4.10
CA ALA A 250 -11.99 -14.24 4.85
C ALA A 250 -11.47 -15.53 4.21
N ARG A 251 -11.51 -15.65 2.89
CA ARG A 251 -10.91 -16.78 2.14
C ARG A 251 -9.40 -16.84 2.37
N LEU A 252 -8.70 -15.70 2.21
CA LEU A 252 -7.26 -15.61 2.45
C LEU A 252 -6.87 -16.12 3.85
N ARG A 253 -7.57 -15.64 4.88
CA ARG A 253 -7.27 -15.99 6.28
C ARG A 253 -7.68 -17.40 6.68
N THR A 254 -8.54 -18.03 5.92
CA THR A 254 -8.94 -19.43 6.12
C THR A 254 -8.23 -20.40 5.18
N GLY A 255 -7.21 -19.93 4.43
CA GLY A 255 -6.41 -20.76 3.53
C GLY A 255 -7.18 -21.30 2.32
N GLN A 256 -8.28 -20.63 1.93
CA GLN A 256 -9.05 -21.02 0.75
C GLN A 256 -8.44 -20.40 -0.53
N PRO A 257 -8.59 -21.06 -1.68
CA PRO A 257 -8.12 -20.51 -2.95
C PRO A 257 -8.74 -19.13 -3.23
N LEU A 258 -7.89 -18.20 -3.71
CA LEU A 258 -8.32 -16.88 -4.13
C LEU A 258 -8.68 -16.90 -5.62
N GLY A 259 -9.79 -16.26 -5.96
CA GLY A 259 -10.19 -15.89 -7.31
C GLY A 259 -10.15 -14.37 -7.49
N PRO A 260 -10.59 -13.84 -8.65
CA PRO A 260 -10.88 -12.43 -8.82
C PRO A 260 -11.87 -11.92 -7.77
N VAL A 261 -11.92 -10.60 -7.56
CA VAL A 261 -12.85 -9.98 -6.62
C VAL A 261 -14.29 -10.16 -7.12
N PRO A 262 -15.20 -10.74 -6.34
CA PRO A 262 -16.60 -10.91 -6.76
C PRO A 262 -17.29 -9.56 -7.01
N LEU A 263 -18.32 -9.58 -7.86
CA LEU A 263 -19.32 -8.52 -7.91
C LEU A 263 -20.19 -8.57 -6.65
N VAL A 264 -20.91 -7.49 -6.37
CA VAL A 264 -21.77 -7.39 -5.17
C VAL A 264 -22.79 -8.52 -5.13
N GLU A 265 -23.49 -8.77 -6.24
CA GLU A 265 -24.52 -9.81 -6.33
C GLU A 265 -23.96 -11.25 -6.20
N GLU A 266 -22.69 -11.45 -6.55
CA GLU A 266 -22.02 -12.74 -6.35
C GLU A 266 -21.65 -12.93 -4.87
N ALA A 267 -21.24 -11.86 -4.21
CA ALA A 267 -20.92 -11.88 -2.79
C ALA A 267 -22.15 -12.02 -1.90
N GLU A 268 -23.28 -11.40 -2.29
CA GLU A 268 -24.55 -11.48 -1.52
C GLU A 268 -25.11 -12.90 -1.44
N VAL A 269 -24.86 -13.75 -2.43
CA VAL A 269 -25.32 -15.13 -2.46
C VAL A 269 -24.27 -16.16 -2.04
N ALA A 270 -23.07 -15.73 -1.69
CA ALA A 270 -21.98 -16.62 -1.31
C ALA A 270 -22.19 -17.22 0.08
N GLU A 271 -22.07 -18.53 0.18
CA GLU A 271 -22.12 -19.23 1.46
C GLU A 271 -20.76 -19.08 2.19
N LEU A 272 -20.83 -18.68 3.46
CA LEU A 272 -19.66 -18.52 4.33
C LEU A 272 -19.73 -19.52 5.49
N THR A 273 -18.57 -20.05 5.85
CA THR A 273 -18.43 -20.77 7.12
C THR A 273 -18.54 -19.81 8.29
N ALA A 274 -18.84 -20.31 9.50
CA ALA A 274 -18.91 -19.48 10.71
C ALA A 274 -17.59 -18.70 10.96
N ALA A 275 -16.44 -19.32 10.67
CA ALA A 275 -15.14 -18.66 10.80
C ALA A 275 -14.98 -17.51 9.79
N GLN A 276 -15.41 -17.70 8.55
CA GLN A 276 -15.37 -16.67 7.52
C GLN A 276 -16.33 -15.52 7.84
N GLN A 277 -17.55 -15.83 8.31
CA GLN A 277 -18.52 -14.82 8.74
C GLN A 277 -17.95 -13.96 9.87
N HIS A 278 -17.32 -14.56 10.88
CA HIS A 278 -16.66 -13.82 11.96
C HIS A 278 -15.58 -12.86 11.44
N ILE A 279 -14.79 -13.25 10.42
CA ILE A 279 -13.79 -12.38 9.80
C ILE A 279 -14.45 -11.21 9.07
N VAL A 280 -15.55 -11.46 8.34
CA VAL A 280 -16.33 -10.43 7.65
C VAL A 280 -16.88 -9.42 8.66
N ASP A 281 -17.55 -9.89 9.71
CA ASP A 281 -18.16 -9.04 10.76
C ASP A 281 -17.10 -8.17 11.46
N SER A 282 -15.96 -8.77 11.79
CA SER A 282 -14.80 -8.05 12.36
C SER A 282 -14.21 -7.04 11.39
N GLY A 283 -14.24 -7.33 10.09
CA GLY A 283 -13.79 -6.41 9.03
C GLY A 283 -14.68 -5.19 8.90
N LEU A 284 -16.00 -5.40 8.92
CA LEU A 284 -17.01 -4.32 8.90
C LEU A 284 -16.86 -3.34 10.08
N GLN A 285 -16.51 -3.85 11.25
CA GLN A 285 -16.34 -3.02 12.46
C GLN A 285 -15.10 -2.12 12.40
N ARG A 286 -14.06 -2.53 11.64
CA ARG A 286 -12.78 -1.80 11.55
C ARG A 286 -12.67 -0.87 10.35
N ALA A 287 -13.53 -1.05 9.37
CA ALA A 287 -13.49 -0.27 8.14
C ALA A 287 -14.14 1.11 8.32
N VAL A 288 -13.68 2.07 7.56
CA VAL A 288 -14.38 3.33 7.34
C VAL A 288 -15.54 3.06 6.39
N LEU A 289 -16.75 3.10 6.93
CA LEU A 289 -17.94 2.59 6.26
C LEU A 289 -19.18 3.43 6.55
N GLY A 290 -19.94 3.78 5.52
CA GLY A 290 -21.26 4.39 5.66
C GLY A 290 -21.50 5.54 4.72
N THR A 291 -22.37 6.48 5.16
CA THR A 291 -22.63 7.73 4.45
C THR A 291 -21.42 8.66 4.51
N PRO A 292 -21.33 9.68 3.64
CA PRO A 292 -20.21 10.62 3.66
C PRO A 292 -19.92 11.21 5.04
N ALA A 293 -20.95 11.69 5.72
CA ALA A 293 -20.80 12.27 7.07
C ALA A 293 -20.29 11.25 8.10
N GLN A 294 -20.86 10.02 8.10
CA GLN A 294 -20.42 8.95 9.00
C GLN A 294 -18.96 8.55 8.75
N ALA A 295 -18.58 8.42 7.48
CA ALA A 295 -17.21 8.05 7.10
C ALA A 295 -16.22 9.14 7.48
N ALA A 296 -16.54 10.40 7.26
CA ALA A 296 -15.70 11.53 7.65
C ALA A 296 -15.51 11.63 9.18
N GLU A 297 -16.55 11.37 9.97
CA GLU A 297 -16.47 11.30 11.43
C GLU A 297 -15.54 10.17 11.88
N GLN A 298 -15.66 8.97 11.28
CA GLN A 298 -14.79 7.83 11.56
C GLN A 298 -13.31 8.14 11.22
N VAL A 299 -13.06 8.81 10.08
CA VAL A 299 -11.70 9.22 9.69
C VAL A 299 -11.11 10.18 10.71
N ARG A 300 -11.88 11.18 11.18
CA ARG A 300 -11.42 12.14 12.20
C ARG A 300 -11.15 11.45 13.54
N ALA A 301 -12.06 10.58 13.98
CA ALA A 301 -11.91 9.82 15.22
C ALA A 301 -10.66 8.91 15.19
N LEU A 302 -10.43 8.21 14.09
CA LEU A 302 -9.23 7.37 13.91
C LEU A 302 -7.95 8.22 13.87
N ALA A 303 -7.96 9.36 13.19
CA ALA A 303 -6.81 10.27 13.17
C ALA A 303 -6.47 10.79 14.57
N GLU A 304 -7.47 11.14 15.37
CA GLU A 304 -7.31 11.57 16.77
C GLU A 304 -6.81 10.42 17.65
N GLN A 305 -7.47 9.24 17.57
CA GLN A 305 -7.10 8.06 18.36
C GLN A 305 -5.64 7.66 18.16
N PHE A 306 -5.16 7.65 16.92
CA PHE A 306 -3.80 7.24 16.59
C PHE A 306 -2.79 8.40 16.54
N GLY A 307 -3.24 9.64 16.79
CA GLY A 307 -2.39 10.83 16.80
C GLY A 307 -1.70 11.05 15.45
N VAL A 308 -2.46 10.97 14.35
CA VAL A 308 -1.96 11.17 12.99
C VAL A 308 -2.73 12.28 12.29
N ASP A 309 -2.08 13.01 11.41
CA ASP A 309 -2.68 14.08 10.61
C ASP A 309 -3.00 13.67 9.16
N GLU A 310 -2.68 12.41 8.81
CA GLU A 310 -2.94 11.84 7.50
C GLU A 310 -3.54 10.43 7.63
N VAL A 311 -4.60 10.15 6.86
CA VAL A 311 -5.22 8.83 6.74
C VAL A 311 -5.17 8.38 5.28
N MET A 312 -4.56 7.23 5.05
CA MET A 312 -4.50 6.59 3.74
C MET A 312 -5.64 5.58 3.63
N VAL A 313 -6.57 5.83 2.73
CA VAL A 313 -7.70 4.95 2.48
C VAL A 313 -7.38 3.95 1.37
N ASN A 314 -7.67 2.69 1.60
CA ASN A 314 -7.78 1.67 0.57
C ASN A 314 -9.26 1.58 0.15
N PRO A 315 -9.66 2.17 -0.97
CA PRO A 315 -11.05 2.16 -1.41
C PRO A 315 -11.39 0.77 -1.97
N VAL A 316 -12.06 -0.04 -1.17
CA VAL A 316 -12.33 -1.46 -1.45
C VAL A 316 -13.72 -1.73 -2.04
N ALA A 317 -14.48 -0.68 -2.34
CA ALA A 317 -15.81 -0.80 -2.94
C ALA A 317 -15.74 -1.56 -4.28
N SER A 318 -16.45 -2.68 -4.38
CA SER A 318 -16.57 -3.46 -5.61
C SER A 318 -17.60 -2.79 -6.55
N ALA A 319 -18.10 -3.53 -7.51
CA ALA A 319 -19.09 -3.06 -8.47
C ALA A 319 -20.30 -4.00 -8.53
N ARG A 320 -21.40 -3.47 -9.05
CA ARG A 320 -22.60 -4.25 -9.37
C ARG A 320 -22.55 -4.77 -10.79
N ARG A 321 -23.31 -5.81 -11.06
CA ARG A 321 -23.46 -6.39 -12.39
C ARG A 321 -23.92 -5.32 -13.41
N GLY A 322 -23.28 -5.31 -14.58
CA GLY A 322 -23.56 -4.34 -15.63
C GLY A 322 -22.76 -3.03 -15.52
N THR A 323 -21.90 -2.89 -14.50
CA THR A 323 -20.92 -1.82 -14.46
C THR A 323 -19.93 -2.00 -15.62
N ASP A 324 -19.53 -0.91 -16.28
CA ASP A 324 -18.47 -0.95 -17.29
C ASP A 324 -17.17 -1.51 -16.66
N PRO A 325 -16.62 -2.62 -17.19
CA PRO A 325 -15.42 -3.24 -16.62
C PRO A 325 -14.20 -2.31 -16.52
N ALA A 326 -14.05 -1.35 -17.43
CA ALA A 326 -12.94 -0.40 -17.41
C ALA A 326 -13.06 0.67 -16.31
N THR A 327 -14.10 0.61 -15.47
CA THR A 327 -14.39 1.61 -14.43
C THR A 327 -14.47 1.00 -13.02
N ALA A 328 -14.35 1.84 -12.00
CA ALA A 328 -14.53 1.48 -10.60
C ALA A 328 -15.36 2.56 -9.87
N PRO A 329 -16.66 2.73 -10.21
CA PRO A 329 -17.45 3.85 -9.72
C PRO A 329 -17.57 3.89 -8.19
N GLY A 330 -17.69 2.76 -7.51
CA GLY A 330 -17.75 2.71 -6.05
C GLY A 330 -16.46 3.17 -5.38
N ARG A 331 -15.30 2.87 -5.99
CA ARG A 331 -13.98 3.33 -5.49
C ARG A 331 -13.82 4.84 -5.72
N VAL A 332 -14.19 5.32 -6.89
CA VAL A 332 -14.17 6.76 -7.23
C VAL A 332 -15.10 7.53 -6.32
N ALA A 333 -16.35 7.07 -6.15
CA ALA A 333 -17.32 7.69 -5.24
C ALA A 333 -16.81 7.74 -3.79
N THR A 334 -16.14 6.69 -3.32
CA THR A 334 -15.52 6.69 -1.98
C THR A 334 -14.53 7.86 -1.81
N LEU A 335 -13.67 8.13 -2.81
CA LEU A 335 -12.75 9.26 -2.74
C LEU A 335 -13.46 10.61 -2.83
N GLU A 336 -14.40 10.76 -3.76
CA GLU A 336 -15.13 12.01 -3.99
C GLU A 336 -15.98 12.40 -2.77
N LEU A 337 -16.69 11.44 -2.17
CA LEU A 337 -17.52 11.65 -1.01
C LEU A 337 -16.70 11.99 0.25
N LEU A 338 -15.57 11.31 0.46
CA LEU A 338 -14.65 11.66 1.56
C LEU A 338 -14.00 13.03 1.36
N ALA A 339 -13.55 13.34 0.15
CA ALA A 339 -12.93 14.64 -0.14
C ALA A 339 -13.90 15.80 0.09
N LYS A 340 -15.17 15.64 -0.29
CA LYS A 340 -16.22 16.67 -0.07
C LYS A 340 -16.44 17.00 1.41
N GLU A 341 -16.28 16.02 2.31
CA GLU A 341 -16.51 16.18 3.75
C GLU A 341 -15.26 16.62 4.52
N LEU A 342 -14.06 16.37 3.98
CA LEU A 342 -12.81 16.52 4.72
C LEU A 342 -11.89 17.62 4.17
N PHE A 343 -12.09 18.08 2.93
CA PHE A 343 -11.38 19.19 2.28
C PHE A 343 -12.27 20.43 2.14
#